data_2f699e0f392a905b0b6f2a52b768e3a6
#
_entry.id   2f699e0f392a905b0b6f2a52b768e3a6
#
_cell.length_a   1.000
_cell.length_b   1.000
_cell.length_c   1.000
_cell.angle_alpha   90.00
_cell.angle_beta   90.00
_cell.angle_gamma   90.00
#
_symmetry.space_group_name_H-M   'P 1'
#
loop_
_entity.id
_entity.type
_entity.pdbx_description
1 polymer ?
#
loop_
_entity_poly.entity_id
_entity_poly.type
_entity_poly.pdbx_seq_one_letter_code
_entity_poly.pdbx_strand_id
1 'polypeptide(L)'
;VELDTEAVQRAHEAMADLGVDGLIAVPQKVGLENVAHLSEDEFTRFTDSPEAKALRTRVRDFKGVPDVPLPASITAELRPYQKDGFDFLAHLVQIRLGGILADDMGLGKTLQTLTWFAWLKERNRKNPKPSLVICPASVLHNWQREAERFVPDLKVLVLESGAARHNLRRQIPEYDV
;
A
#
# COMPACT_ATOMS: atom_id res chain seq x y z
N VAL A 1 -18.17 -0.58 43.72
CA VAL A 1 -17.08 -0.93 42.77
C VAL A 1 -16.60 0.41 42.21
N GLU A 2 -15.43 0.89 42.66
CA GLU A 2 -14.79 2.05 42.04
C GLU A 2 -14.34 1.66 40.64
N LEU A 3 -14.76 2.42 39.64
CA LEU A 3 -14.30 2.26 38.29
C LEU A 3 -12.84 2.76 38.22
N ASP A 4 -11.95 1.89 37.74
CA ASP A 4 -10.59 2.29 37.39
C ASP A 4 -10.62 3.22 36.19
N THR A 5 -10.62 4.51 36.47
CA THR A 5 -10.72 5.56 35.43
C THR A 5 -9.55 5.54 34.46
N GLU A 6 -8.34 5.12 34.91
CA GLU A 6 -7.17 4.99 34.02
C GLU A 6 -7.30 3.79 33.07
N ALA A 7 -7.87 2.67 33.54
CA ALA A 7 -8.13 1.53 32.68
C ALA A 7 -9.20 1.82 31.63
N VAL A 8 -10.24 2.60 32.00
CA VAL A 8 -11.27 3.07 31.05
C VAL A 8 -10.67 4.02 30.01
N GLN A 9 -9.80 4.95 30.44
CA GLN A 9 -9.13 5.90 29.54
C GLN A 9 -8.25 5.15 28.54
N ARG A 10 -7.40 4.23 28.99
CA ARG A 10 -6.55 3.41 28.11
C ARG A 10 -7.36 2.57 27.13
N ALA A 11 -8.48 2.00 27.57
CA ALA A 11 -9.37 1.25 26.68
C ALA A 11 -10.01 2.15 25.62
N HIS A 12 -10.39 3.38 25.98
CA HIS A 12 -10.97 4.34 25.05
C HIS A 12 -9.94 4.81 23.99
N GLU A 13 -8.71 5.09 24.42
CA GLU A 13 -7.60 5.46 23.52
C GLU A 13 -7.28 4.33 22.54
N ALA A 14 -7.17 3.09 23.02
CA ALA A 14 -6.94 1.92 22.17
C ALA A 14 -8.08 1.67 21.17
N MET A 15 -9.34 1.92 21.54
CA MET A 15 -10.48 1.85 20.62
C MET A 15 -10.45 2.95 19.59
N ALA A 16 -10.06 4.19 19.97
CA ALA A 16 -9.92 5.31 19.04
C ALA A 16 -8.82 5.04 18.01
N ASP A 17 -7.68 4.49 18.43
CA ASP A 17 -6.58 4.09 17.54
C ASP A 17 -6.99 2.98 16.54
N LEU A 18 -7.93 2.13 16.93
CA LEU A 18 -8.54 1.14 16.04
C LEU A 18 -9.60 1.72 15.09
N GLY A 19 -9.97 3.00 15.24
CA GLY A 19 -11.07 3.61 14.53
C GLY A 19 -12.44 3.00 14.90
N VAL A 20 -12.57 2.52 16.14
CA VAL A 20 -13.76 1.85 16.65
C VAL A 20 -14.50 2.79 17.60
N ASP A 21 -15.82 2.90 17.46
CA ASP A 21 -16.64 3.60 18.43
C ASP A 21 -16.95 2.71 19.62
N GLY A 22 -16.31 2.95 20.76
CA GLY A 22 -16.48 2.18 22.01
C GLY A 22 -17.87 2.27 22.62
N LEU A 23 -18.74 3.17 22.14
CA LEU A 23 -20.13 3.31 22.61
C LEU A 23 -21.11 2.39 21.84
N ILE A 24 -20.67 1.77 20.76
CA ILE A 24 -21.50 0.90 19.92
C ILE A 24 -21.28 -0.56 20.29
N ALA A 25 -22.27 -1.20 20.88
CA ALA A 25 -22.25 -2.60 21.32
C ALA A 25 -22.49 -3.61 20.16
N VAL A 26 -21.91 -3.37 18.96
CA VAL A 26 -21.97 -4.28 17.81
C VAL A 26 -20.59 -4.54 17.25
N PRO A 27 -20.33 -5.69 16.62
CA PRO A 27 -19.04 -5.96 15.98
C PRO A 27 -18.71 -4.91 14.93
N GLN A 28 -17.55 -4.28 15.04
CA GLN A 28 -17.07 -3.26 14.11
C GLN A 28 -15.90 -3.81 13.28
N LYS A 29 -15.77 -3.33 12.05
CA LYS A 29 -14.63 -3.68 11.19
C LYS A 29 -13.46 -2.77 11.51
N VAL A 30 -12.33 -3.36 11.83
CA VAL A 30 -11.05 -2.68 12.09
C VAL A 30 -10.13 -2.87 10.91
N GLY A 31 -9.44 -1.81 10.48
CA GLY A 31 -8.41 -1.90 9.45
C GLY A 31 -7.23 -2.75 9.92
N LEU A 32 -6.68 -3.59 9.05
CA LEU A 32 -5.54 -4.46 9.38
C LEU A 32 -4.30 -3.68 9.81
N GLU A 33 -4.13 -2.47 9.28
CA GLU A 33 -3.06 -1.53 9.62
C GLU A 33 -3.08 -1.15 11.10
N ASN A 34 -4.26 -0.94 11.67
CA ASN A 34 -4.42 -0.53 13.06
C ASN A 34 -4.10 -1.67 14.04
N VAL A 35 -4.33 -2.91 13.61
CA VAL A 35 -4.06 -4.11 14.43
C VAL A 35 -2.57 -4.30 14.70
N ALA A 36 -1.69 -3.85 13.80
CA ALA A 36 -0.25 -4.01 13.94
C ALA A 36 0.36 -3.17 15.07
N HIS A 37 -0.32 -2.10 15.49
CA HIS A 37 0.15 -1.15 16.51
C HIS A 37 -0.30 -1.49 17.94
N LEU A 38 -1.24 -2.43 18.10
CA LEU A 38 -1.73 -2.82 19.42
C LEU A 38 -0.66 -3.52 20.26
N SER A 39 -0.65 -3.25 21.55
CA SER A 39 0.11 -4.05 22.52
C SER A 39 -0.44 -5.48 22.62
N GLU A 40 0.32 -6.40 23.24
CA GLU A 40 -0.08 -7.82 23.38
C GLU A 40 -1.41 -7.95 24.12
N ASP A 41 -1.58 -7.18 25.20
CA ASP A 41 -2.78 -7.21 26.05
C ASP A 41 -3.99 -6.63 25.32
N GLU A 42 -3.83 -5.53 24.59
CA GLU A 42 -4.89 -4.90 23.80
C GLU A 42 -5.31 -5.81 22.65
N PHE A 43 -4.34 -6.39 21.95
CA PHE A 43 -4.63 -7.33 20.88
C PHE A 43 -5.47 -8.51 21.37
N THR A 44 -5.09 -9.12 22.49
CA THR A 44 -5.80 -10.28 23.06
C THR A 44 -7.21 -9.92 23.50
N ARG A 45 -7.43 -8.69 23.96
CA ARG A 45 -8.74 -8.22 24.41
C ARG A 45 -9.70 -7.87 23.27
N PHE A 46 -9.18 -7.29 22.18
CA PHE A 46 -10.01 -6.68 21.15
C PHE A 46 -10.09 -7.48 19.84
N THR A 47 -9.20 -8.44 19.63
CA THR A 47 -9.19 -9.19 18.37
C THR A 47 -9.14 -10.70 18.60
N ASP A 48 -10.10 -11.40 18.03
CA ASP A 48 -10.11 -12.88 17.99
C ASP A 48 -10.07 -13.41 16.53
N SER A 49 -9.82 -12.52 15.56
CA SER A 49 -9.74 -12.89 14.15
C SER A 49 -8.45 -13.67 13.85
N PRO A 50 -8.54 -14.82 13.17
CA PRO A 50 -7.37 -15.57 12.69
C PRO A 50 -6.47 -14.74 11.78
N GLU A 51 -7.06 -13.85 10.97
CA GLU A 51 -6.33 -12.97 10.05
C GLU A 51 -5.50 -11.94 10.81
N ALA A 52 -6.06 -11.34 11.87
CA ALA A 52 -5.36 -10.39 12.72
C ALA A 52 -4.18 -11.06 13.45
N LYS A 53 -4.38 -12.26 13.98
CA LYS A 53 -3.30 -13.06 14.61
C LYS A 53 -2.19 -13.39 13.61
N ALA A 54 -2.55 -13.78 12.39
CA ALA A 54 -1.59 -14.07 11.33
C ALA A 54 -0.79 -12.83 10.90
N LEU A 55 -1.45 -11.66 10.79
CA LEU A 55 -0.78 -10.41 10.48
C LEU A 55 0.22 -10.04 11.59
N ARG A 56 -0.22 -10.08 12.84
CA ARG A 56 0.65 -9.75 13.97
C ARG A 56 1.88 -10.65 14.04
N THR A 57 1.72 -11.96 13.83
CA THR A 57 2.85 -12.88 13.75
C THR A 57 3.83 -12.48 12.65
N ARG A 58 3.34 -12.09 11.46
CA ARG A 58 4.20 -11.62 10.37
C ARG A 58 4.95 -10.34 10.71
N VAL A 59 4.31 -9.39 11.41
CA VAL A 59 4.97 -8.14 11.84
C VAL A 59 6.01 -8.42 12.92
N ARG A 60 5.67 -9.23 13.93
CA ARG A 60 6.58 -9.58 15.01
C ARG A 60 7.80 -10.38 14.55
N ASP A 61 7.59 -11.32 13.64
CA ASP A 61 8.64 -12.21 13.13
C ASP A 61 9.37 -11.60 11.92
N PHE A 62 9.21 -10.29 11.67
CA PHE A 62 9.85 -9.57 10.59
C PHE A 62 11.38 -9.55 10.76
N LYS A 63 12.08 -10.17 9.82
CA LYS A 63 13.55 -10.29 9.79
C LYS A 63 14.24 -9.33 8.81
N GLY A 64 13.53 -8.30 8.37
CA GLY A 64 13.98 -7.38 7.34
C GLY A 64 13.19 -7.54 6.03
N VAL A 65 13.33 -6.57 5.15
CA VAL A 65 12.69 -6.58 3.83
C VAL A 65 13.39 -7.65 2.96
N PRO A 66 12.65 -8.64 2.39
CA PRO A 66 13.24 -9.64 1.52
C PRO A 66 13.74 -9.00 0.21
N ASP A 67 14.86 -9.46 -0.31
CA ASP A 67 15.29 -9.13 -1.66
C ASP A 67 14.34 -9.73 -2.69
N VAL A 68 13.84 -8.90 -3.61
CA VAL A 68 12.88 -9.29 -4.65
C VAL A 68 13.53 -9.11 -6.03
N PRO A 69 13.48 -10.11 -6.91
CA PRO A 69 14.01 -9.94 -8.26
C PRO A 69 13.34 -8.78 -8.98
N LEU A 70 14.12 -7.96 -9.67
CA LEU A 70 13.62 -6.89 -10.52
C LEU A 70 12.79 -7.47 -11.67
N PRO A 71 11.70 -6.80 -12.09
CA PRO A 71 10.95 -7.20 -13.26
C PRO A 71 11.80 -7.11 -14.53
N ALA A 72 11.61 -8.06 -15.43
CA ALA A 72 12.40 -8.13 -16.67
C ALA A 72 12.12 -6.95 -17.62
N SER A 73 10.99 -6.30 -17.47
CA SER A 73 10.55 -5.17 -18.32
C SER A 73 11.16 -3.82 -17.95
N ILE A 74 11.90 -3.74 -16.82
CA ILE A 74 12.57 -2.48 -16.43
C ILE A 74 13.81 -2.25 -17.29
N THR A 75 13.94 -1.04 -17.85
CA THR A 75 15.09 -0.64 -18.68
C THR A 75 16.11 0.21 -17.93
N ALA A 76 15.81 0.58 -16.69
CA ALA A 76 16.68 1.40 -15.86
C ALA A 76 17.48 0.54 -14.88
N GLU A 77 18.69 0.97 -14.58
CA GLU A 77 19.48 0.45 -13.46
C GLU A 77 19.11 1.21 -12.19
N LEU A 78 18.60 0.49 -11.18
CA LEU A 78 18.24 1.08 -9.89
C LEU A 78 19.49 1.25 -9.03
N ARG A 79 19.58 2.41 -8.37
CA ARG A 79 20.57 2.58 -7.29
C ARG A 79 20.20 1.71 -6.09
N PRO A 80 21.16 1.35 -5.21
CA PRO A 80 20.90 0.46 -4.07
C PRO A 80 19.66 0.88 -3.25
N TYR A 81 19.57 2.15 -2.84
CA TYR A 81 18.43 2.65 -2.07
C TYR A 81 17.10 2.60 -2.84
N GLN A 82 17.13 2.73 -4.18
CA GLN A 82 15.91 2.60 -5.01
C GLN A 82 15.45 1.13 -5.07
N LYS A 83 16.40 0.21 -5.09
CA LYS A 83 16.11 -1.22 -4.97
C LYS A 83 15.51 -1.54 -3.61
N ASP A 84 16.06 -0.99 -2.53
CA ASP A 84 15.51 -1.16 -1.17
C ASP A 84 14.07 -0.65 -1.07
N GLY A 85 13.77 0.51 -1.68
CA GLY A 85 12.41 1.06 -1.72
C GLY A 85 11.45 0.21 -2.56
N PHE A 86 11.91 -0.35 -3.68
CA PHE A 86 11.13 -1.32 -4.45
C PHE A 86 10.84 -2.59 -3.64
N ASP A 87 11.85 -3.14 -2.97
CA ASP A 87 11.70 -4.34 -2.13
C ASP A 87 10.70 -4.10 -1.00
N PHE A 88 10.78 -2.93 -0.38
CA PHE A 88 9.82 -2.50 0.64
C PHE A 88 8.38 -2.49 0.10
N LEU A 89 8.13 -1.86 -1.05
CA LEU A 89 6.80 -1.84 -1.67
C LEU A 89 6.31 -3.25 -2.02
N ALA A 90 7.19 -4.10 -2.56
CA ALA A 90 6.86 -5.48 -2.89
C ALA A 90 6.55 -6.32 -1.63
N HIS A 91 7.28 -6.09 -0.54
CA HIS A 91 7.03 -6.73 0.75
C HIS A 91 5.67 -6.34 1.32
N LEU A 92 5.31 -5.06 1.29
CA LEU A 92 4.02 -4.57 1.76
C LEU A 92 2.83 -5.29 1.08
N VAL A 93 2.93 -5.51 -0.24
CA VAL A 93 1.92 -6.30 -0.98
C VAL A 93 1.80 -7.72 -0.45
N GLN A 94 2.93 -8.36 -0.12
CA GLN A 94 2.94 -9.76 0.37
C GLN A 94 2.26 -9.88 1.73
N ILE A 95 2.45 -8.88 2.59
CA ILE A 95 1.82 -8.84 3.92
C ILE A 95 0.45 -8.14 3.93
N ARG A 96 -0.01 -7.65 2.76
CA ARG A 96 -1.29 -6.94 2.56
C ARG A 96 -1.40 -5.65 3.37
N LEU A 97 -0.31 -4.92 3.49
CA LEU A 97 -0.28 -3.59 4.08
C LEU A 97 -0.06 -2.52 3.02
N GLY A 98 -0.50 -1.31 3.32
CA GLY A 98 -0.08 -0.10 2.63
C GLY A 98 1.20 0.46 3.23
N GLY A 99 1.76 1.51 2.61
CA GLY A 99 2.94 2.19 3.14
C GLY A 99 3.18 3.55 2.53
N ILE A 100 4.15 4.25 3.08
CA ILE A 100 4.59 5.56 2.62
C ILE A 100 6.05 5.45 2.17
N LEU A 101 6.32 5.83 0.92
CA LEU A 101 7.67 5.98 0.40
C LEU A 101 8.12 7.43 0.63
N ALA A 102 8.81 7.67 1.75
CA ALA A 102 9.12 8.99 2.27
C ALA A 102 10.52 9.51 1.89
N ASP A 103 11.08 9.05 0.77
CA ASP A 103 12.35 9.55 0.26
C ASP A 103 12.30 11.06 -0.04
N ASP A 104 13.45 11.72 0.01
CA ASP A 104 13.58 13.12 -0.36
C ASP A 104 13.22 13.37 -1.84
N MET A 105 12.94 14.63 -2.17
CA MET A 105 12.66 15.02 -3.56
C MET A 105 13.87 14.72 -4.47
N GLY A 106 13.59 14.20 -5.67
CA GLY A 106 14.64 13.90 -6.65
C GLY A 106 15.30 12.52 -6.51
N LEU A 107 15.01 11.74 -5.47
CA LEU A 107 15.58 10.40 -5.28
C LEU A 107 14.92 9.29 -6.13
N GLY A 108 14.02 9.66 -7.04
CA GLY A 108 13.46 8.70 -8.00
C GLY A 108 12.34 7.83 -7.46
N LYS A 109 11.49 8.37 -6.58
CA LYS A 109 10.29 7.66 -6.10
C LYS A 109 9.39 7.16 -7.23
N THR A 110 9.26 7.94 -8.30
CA THR A 110 8.50 7.53 -9.48
C THR A 110 9.09 6.27 -10.11
N LEU A 111 10.40 6.21 -10.29
CA LEU A 111 11.08 5.03 -10.84
C LEU A 111 10.86 3.79 -9.95
N GLN A 112 11.00 3.92 -8.62
CA GLN A 112 10.74 2.84 -7.67
C GLN A 112 9.30 2.35 -7.79
N THR A 113 8.33 3.27 -7.89
CA THR A 113 6.90 2.94 -8.01
C THR A 113 6.59 2.29 -9.37
N LEU A 114 7.17 2.77 -10.47
CA LEU A 114 7.02 2.18 -11.79
C LEU A 114 7.61 0.76 -11.86
N THR A 115 8.77 0.55 -11.22
CA THR A 115 9.37 -0.78 -11.07
C THR A 115 8.41 -1.71 -10.31
N TRP A 116 7.80 -1.22 -9.25
CA TRP A 116 6.81 -1.96 -8.48
C TRP A 116 5.55 -2.28 -9.30
N PHE A 117 5.03 -1.37 -10.12
CA PHE A 117 3.91 -1.65 -11.03
C PHE A 117 4.26 -2.70 -12.08
N ALA A 118 5.46 -2.65 -12.64
CA ALA A 118 5.95 -3.68 -13.56
C ALA A 118 5.99 -5.06 -12.88
N TRP A 119 6.48 -5.13 -11.67
CA TRP A 119 6.49 -6.36 -10.87
C TRP A 119 5.07 -6.86 -10.55
N LEU A 120 4.13 -5.98 -10.21
CA LEU A 120 2.72 -6.34 -10.01
C LEU A 120 2.09 -6.92 -11.28
N LYS A 121 2.36 -6.32 -12.44
CA LYS A 121 1.90 -6.81 -13.74
C LYS A 121 2.44 -8.22 -14.03
N GLU A 122 3.73 -8.45 -13.82
CA GLU A 122 4.34 -9.77 -14.03
C GLU A 122 3.76 -10.83 -13.08
N ARG A 123 3.53 -10.49 -11.84
CA ARG A 123 2.97 -11.38 -10.82
C ARG A 123 1.51 -11.73 -11.08
N ASN A 124 0.73 -10.79 -11.60
CA ASN A 124 -0.72 -10.90 -11.77
C ASN A 124 -1.14 -11.23 -13.21
N ARG A 125 -0.27 -11.81 -14.04
CA ARG A 125 -0.54 -12.12 -15.47
C ARG A 125 -1.86 -12.84 -15.73
N LYS A 126 -2.33 -13.69 -14.81
CA LYS A 126 -3.57 -14.45 -14.96
C LYS A 126 -4.84 -13.65 -14.66
N ASN A 127 -4.73 -12.58 -13.90
CA ASN A 127 -5.84 -11.71 -13.52
C ASN A 127 -5.33 -10.27 -13.35
N PRO A 128 -4.97 -9.61 -14.46
CA PRO A 128 -4.43 -8.26 -14.42
C PRO A 128 -5.48 -7.29 -13.88
N LYS A 129 -5.06 -6.45 -12.96
CA LYS A 129 -5.87 -5.34 -12.43
C LYS A 129 -5.09 -4.06 -12.62
N PRO A 130 -5.71 -3.00 -13.13
CA PRO A 130 -5.04 -1.73 -13.27
C PRO A 130 -4.71 -1.12 -11.91
N SER A 131 -3.58 -0.44 -11.84
CA SER A 131 -3.18 0.40 -10.71
C SER A 131 -3.67 1.82 -10.95
N LEU A 132 -3.98 2.57 -9.89
CA LEU A 132 -4.43 3.96 -9.98
C LEU A 132 -3.40 4.89 -9.32
N VAL A 133 -2.93 5.86 -10.10
CA VAL A 133 -2.10 6.97 -9.59
C VAL A 133 -2.95 8.24 -9.50
N ILE A 134 -2.98 8.86 -8.34
CA ILE A 134 -3.61 10.16 -8.11
C ILE A 134 -2.50 11.17 -7.82
N CYS A 135 -2.38 12.17 -8.66
CA CYS A 135 -1.32 13.18 -8.55
C CYS A 135 -1.80 14.57 -9.01
N PRO A 136 -1.09 15.65 -8.65
CA PRO A 136 -1.34 16.98 -9.20
C PRO A 136 -1.21 17.01 -10.73
N ALA A 137 -2.06 17.80 -11.40
CA ALA A 137 -2.06 17.91 -12.86
C ALA A 137 -0.69 18.29 -13.46
N SER A 138 0.09 19.09 -12.72
CA SER A 138 1.43 19.52 -13.16
C SER A 138 2.45 18.39 -13.33
N VAL A 139 2.23 17.24 -12.67
CA VAL A 139 3.15 16.09 -12.75
C VAL A 139 2.56 14.89 -13.50
N LEU A 140 1.32 15.01 -13.97
CA LEU A 140 0.59 13.93 -14.63
C LEU A 140 1.36 13.35 -15.83
N HIS A 141 1.78 14.23 -16.76
CA HIS A 141 2.54 13.80 -17.92
C HIS A 141 3.99 13.37 -17.62
N ASN A 142 4.52 13.72 -16.44
CA ASN A 142 5.81 13.20 -16.00
C ASN A 142 5.72 11.70 -15.74
N TRP A 143 4.64 11.25 -15.09
CA TRP A 143 4.40 9.82 -14.86
C TRP A 143 4.35 9.04 -16.17
N GLN A 144 3.62 9.54 -17.18
CA GLN A 144 3.55 8.90 -18.48
C GLN A 144 4.92 8.82 -19.16
N ARG A 145 5.66 9.93 -19.23
CA ARG A 145 7.00 9.97 -19.85
C ARG A 145 8.01 9.07 -19.13
N GLU A 146 7.96 9.04 -17.81
CA GLU A 146 8.85 8.17 -17.05
C GLU A 146 8.47 6.68 -17.23
N ALA A 147 7.18 6.35 -17.32
CA ALA A 147 6.75 4.99 -17.63
C ALA A 147 7.22 4.56 -19.04
N GLU A 148 6.99 5.37 -20.06
CA GLU A 148 7.46 5.12 -21.44
C GLU A 148 8.99 4.93 -21.50
N ARG A 149 9.73 5.68 -20.68
CA ARG A 149 11.20 5.62 -20.65
C ARG A 149 11.72 4.40 -19.91
N PHE A 150 11.18 4.07 -18.77
CA PHE A 150 11.76 3.09 -17.85
C PHE A 150 11.07 1.73 -17.86
N VAL A 151 9.79 1.69 -18.24
CA VAL A 151 8.98 0.47 -18.33
C VAL A 151 8.08 0.54 -19.57
N PRO A 152 8.62 0.48 -20.79
CA PRO A 152 7.87 0.70 -22.04
C PRO A 152 6.73 -0.30 -22.24
N ASP A 153 6.76 -1.47 -21.61
CA ASP A 153 5.70 -2.45 -21.65
C ASP A 153 4.49 -2.10 -20.79
N LEU A 154 4.57 -1.05 -19.95
CA LEU A 154 3.48 -0.62 -19.08
C LEU A 154 2.52 0.28 -19.85
N LYS A 155 1.28 -0.15 -20.02
CA LYS A 155 0.23 0.65 -20.67
C LYS A 155 -0.35 1.65 -19.68
N VAL A 156 -0.09 2.93 -19.92
CA VAL A 156 -0.55 4.04 -19.06
C VAL A 156 -1.70 4.77 -19.70
N LEU A 157 -2.82 4.93 -18.96
CA LEU A 157 -3.97 5.74 -19.36
C LEU A 157 -3.99 7.04 -18.56
N VAL A 158 -3.83 8.16 -19.24
CA VAL A 158 -3.91 9.48 -18.62
C VAL A 158 -5.36 9.97 -18.61
N LEU A 159 -5.92 10.24 -17.42
CA LEU A 159 -7.27 10.74 -17.24
C LEU A 159 -7.25 12.22 -16.81
N GLU A 160 -7.29 13.11 -17.78
CA GLU A 160 -7.42 14.55 -17.52
C GLU A 160 -8.87 14.98 -17.26
N SER A 161 -9.04 16.20 -16.76
CA SER A 161 -10.35 16.83 -16.65
C SER A 161 -10.90 17.16 -18.05
N GLY A 162 -12.21 16.95 -18.27
CA GLY A 162 -12.87 17.28 -19.53
C GLY A 162 -13.93 16.26 -19.98
N ALA A 163 -14.63 16.56 -21.05
CA ALA A 163 -15.73 15.74 -21.58
C ALA A 163 -15.29 14.33 -22.03
N ALA A 164 -14.07 14.19 -22.54
CA ALA A 164 -13.51 12.91 -22.98
C ALA A 164 -13.28 11.91 -21.83
N ARG A 165 -13.14 12.39 -20.58
CA ARG A 165 -12.87 11.57 -19.41
C ARG A 165 -13.87 10.42 -19.21
N HIS A 166 -15.13 10.66 -19.52
CA HIS A 166 -16.18 9.63 -19.35
C HIS A 166 -15.94 8.45 -20.31
N ASN A 167 -15.52 8.71 -21.53
CA ASN A 167 -15.23 7.66 -22.52
C ASN A 167 -13.90 6.93 -22.19
N LEU A 168 -12.89 7.64 -21.74
CA LEU A 168 -11.61 7.07 -21.34
C LEU A 168 -11.74 6.11 -20.15
N ARG A 169 -12.63 6.39 -19.21
CA ARG A 169 -12.89 5.49 -18.07
C ARG A 169 -13.30 4.07 -18.48
N ARG A 170 -13.96 3.91 -19.62
CA ARG A 170 -14.37 2.58 -20.12
C ARG A 170 -13.19 1.75 -20.60
N GLN A 171 -12.07 2.40 -20.90
CA GLN A 171 -10.85 1.76 -21.38
C GLN A 171 -9.91 1.33 -20.23
N ILE A 172 -10.18 1.74 -18.99
CA ILE A 172 -9.33 1.39 -17.83
C ILE A 172 -8.94 -0.10 -17.80
N PRO A 173 -9.84 -1.07 -18.07
CA PRO A 173 -9.47 -2.49 -18.03
C PRO A 173 -8.43 -2.92 -19.07
N GLU A 174 -8.15 -2.09 -20.08
CA GLU A 174 -7.17 -2.35 -21.16
C GLU A 174 -5.76 -1.84 -20.83
N TYR A 175 -5.63 -1.14 -19.69
CA TYR A 175 -4.40 -0.49 -19.25
C TYR A 175 -3.89 -1.09 -17.93
N ASP A 176 -2.62 -0.86 -17.65
CA ASP A 176 -1.95 -1.33 -16.44
C ASP A 176 -1.95 -0.26 -15.33
N VAL A 177 -1.92 1.03 -15.70
CA VAL A 177 -1.89 2.20 -14.80
C VAL A 177 -2.77 3.31 -15.34
#